data_c359da685de8bd721c52206d009391b2
#
_entry.id   c359da685de8bd721c52206d009391b2
#
_cell.length_a   1.000
_cell.length_b   1.000
_cell.length_c   1.000
_cell.angle_alpha   90.00
_cell.angle_beta   90.00
_cell.angle_gamma   90.00
#
_symmetry.space_group_name_H-M   'P 1'
#
loop_
_entity.id
_entity.type
_entity.pdbx_description
1 polymer ?
#
loop_
_entity_poly.entity_id
_entity_poly.type
_entity_poly.pdbx_seq_one_letter_code
_entity_poly.pdbx_strand_id
1 'polypeptide(L)'
;DGGYMVITQADSRKSQEEIRQNALDSGVRIAYESERDDWFLCQLHPGDLKAAFFEIESDAHNDFSGYWHPVGGLGWEDKVKQDVTVDFRGVELQGDDPLELGELWAKVAGVELERRGDHFAFELNNATLRFVEAKDGRGPGLSGLDLIVADRQHILEKARKRGAVFSEDQVDIGGVHWYLHDD
;
A
#
# COMPACT_ATOMS: atom_id res chain seq x y z
N ASP A 1 -9.02 14.36 0.61
CA ASP A 1 -7.82 14.12 -0.21
C ASP A 1 -6.96 13.09 0.51
N GLY A 2 -6.19 12.28 -0.24
CA GLY A 2 -5.34 11.22 0.32
C GLY A 2 -5.42 9.95 -0.50
N GLY A 3 -4.66 8.92 -0.09
CA GLY A 3 -4.77 7.57 -0.62
C GLY A 3 -6.06 6.90 -0.14
N TYR A 4 -6.56 5.94 -0.90
CA TYR A 4 -7.82 5.27 -0.56
C TYR A 4 -7.75 3.74 -0.61
N MET A 5 -6.72 3.20 -1.25
CA MET A 5 -6.61 1.75 -1.49
C MET A 5 -5.18 1.28 -1.47
N VAL A 6 -4.94 0.15 -0.84
CA VAL A 6 -3.72 -0.67 -0.95
C VAL A 6 -4.07 -1.88 -1.81
N ILE A 7 -3.33 -2.07 -2.90
CA ILE A 7 -3.53 -3.19 -3.82
C ILE A 7 -2.34 -4.12 -3.69
N THR A 8 -2.63 -5.41 -3.53
CA THR A 8 -1.61 -6.48 -3.45
C THR A 8 -1.96 -7.60 -4.42
N GLN A 9 -0.95 -8.27 -4.91
CA GLN A 9 -1.11 -9.49 -5.69
C GLN A 9 -0.66 -10.69 -4.85
N ALA A 10 -1.52 -11.68 -4.69
CA ALA A 10 -1.19 -12.94 -4.05
C ALA A 10 -0.48 -13.87 -5.04
N ASP A 11 0.37 -14.75 -4.53
CA ASP A 11 1.12 -15.72 -5.32
C ASP A 11 0.25 -16.82 -5.95
N SER A 12 -0.99 -16.95 -5.47
CA SER A 12 -1.93 -17.96 -5.97
C SER A 12 -3.37 -17.59 -5.60
N ARG A 13 -4.32 -18.17 -6.33
CA ARG A 13 -5.74 -18.12 -5.98
C ARG A 13 -6.02 -18.63 -4.56
N LYS A 14 -5.31 -19.67 -4.15
CA LYS A 14 -5.43 -20.24 -2.80
C LYS A 14 -5.05 -19.23 -1.73
N SER A 15 -3.93 -18.55 -1.88
CA SER A 15 -3.49 -17.50 -0.93
C SER A 15 -4.48 -16.33 -0.88
N GLN A 16 -5.02 -15.92 -2.02
CA GLN A 16 -6.08 -14.91 -2.07
C GLN A 16 -7.33 -15.36 -1.28
N GLU A 17 -7.76 -16.60 -1.46
CA GLU A 17 -8.93 -17.15 -0.75
C GLU A 17 -8.69 -17.28 0.76
N GLU A 18 -7.46 -17.61 1.19
CA GLU A 18 -7.07 -17.62 2.60
C GLU A 18 -7.16 -16.22 3.21
N ILE A 19 -6.64 -15.18 2.53
CA ILE A 19 -6.74 -13.78 2.99
C ILE A 19 -8.21 -13.34 3.04
N ARG A 20 -8.99 -13.68 2.01
CA ARG A 20 -10.43 -13.43 1.98
C ARG A 20 -11.15 -14.07 3.18
N GLN A 21 -10.82 -15.31 3.51
CA GLN A 21 -11.42 -16.01 4.66
C GLN A 21 -11.00 -15.36 5.98
N ASN A 22 -9.72 -14.99 6.14
CA ASN A 22 -9.24 -14.27 7.32
C ASN A 22 -9.99 -12.95 7.54
N ALA A 23 -10.32 -12.24 6.44
CA ALA A 23 -11.12 -11.01 6.50
C ALA A 23 -12.53 -11.30 7.07
N LEU A 24 -13.24 -12.29 6.52
CA LEU A 24 -14.57 -12.69 6.99
C LEU A 24 -14.55 -13.13 8.46
N ASP A 25 -13.55 -13.93 8.86
CA ASP A 25 -13.38 -14.40 10.25
C ASP A 25 -13.03 -13.26 11.22
N SER A 26 -12.53 -12.15 10.66
CA SER A 26 -12.25 -10.91 11.40
C SER A 26 -13.40 -9.90 11.37
N GLY A 27 -14.55 -10.26 10.77
CA GLY A 27 -15.71 -9.39 10.65
C GLY A 27 -15.59 -8.30 9.58
N VAL A 28 -14.61 -8.41 8.69
CA VAL A 28 -14.40 -7.48 7.58
C VAL A 28 -15.25 -7.91 6.39
N ARG A 29 -16.11 -7.03 5.90
CA ARG A 29 -16.96 -7.30 4.74
C ARG A 29 -16.17 -7.25 3.44
N ILE A 30 -16.59 -8.07 2.48
CA ILE A 30 -16.18 -7.94 1.10
C ILE A 30 -16.97 -6.78 0.46
N ALA A 31 -16.26 -5.80 -0.07
CA ALA A 31 -16.86 -4.65 -0.74
C ALA A 31 -17.15 -4.94 -2.20
N TYR A 32 -16.26 -5.65 -2.86
CA TYR A 32 -16.40 -6.02 -4.27
C TYR A 32 -15.56 -7.26 -4.58
N GLU A 33 -16.07 -8.10 -5.47
CA GLU A 33 -15.34 -9.24 -6.05
C GLU A 33 -15.59 -9.29 -7.56
N SER A 34 -14.57 -9.71 -8.30
CA SER A 34 -14.67 -9.91 -9.73
C SER A 34 -13.78 -11.06 -10.18
N GLU A 35 -14.31 -11.85 -11.09
CA GLU A 35 -13.55 -12.85 -11.85
C GLU A 35 -13.68 -12.47 -13.32
N ARG A 36 -12.56 -12.29 -13.99
CA ARG A 36 -12.50 -11.97 -15.39
C ARG A 36 -11.36 -12.74 -16.05
N ASP A 37 -11.72 -13.66 -16.94
CA ASP A 37 -10.77 -14.53 -17.62
C ASP A 37 -9.87 -15.27 -16.61
N ASP A 38 -8.62 -14.93 -16.54
CA ASP A 38 -7.60 -15.48 -15.64
C ASP A 38 -7.26 -14.58 -14.45
N TRP A 39 -8.03 -13.49 -14.23
CA TRP A 39 -7.80 -12.51 -13.18
C TRP A 39 -8.90 -12.54 -12.12
N PHE A 40 -8.49 -12.56 -10.86
CA PHE A 40 -9.38 -12.61 -9.72
C PHE A 40 -9.07 -11.44 -8.78
N LEU A 41 -10.10 -10.74 -8.35
CA LEU A 41 -10.02 -9.56 -7.53
C LEU A 41 -10.97 -9.65 -6.34
N CYS A 42 -10.48 -9.30 -5.14
CA CYS A 42 -11.26 -9.19 -3.93
C CYS A 42 -10.91 -7.88 -3.20
N GLN A 43 -11.89 -6.99 -3.05
CA GLN A 43 -11.75 -5.74 -2.29
C GLN A 43 -12.41 -5.86 -0.93
N LEU A 44 -11.66 -5.61 0.12
CA LEU A 44 -12.12 -5.58 1.49
C LEU A 44 -12.59 -4.17 1.88
N HIS A 45 -13.67 -4.12 2.67
CA HIS A 45 -14.38 -2.88 2.97
C HIS A 45 -13.57 -1.94 3.88
N PRO A 46 -13.29 -0.68 3.47
CA PRO A 46 -12.39 0.24 4.17
C PRO A 46 -12.92 0.68 5.53
N GLY A 47 -14.23 0.76 5.69
CA GLY A 47 -14.85 1.12 6.98
C GLY A 47 -14.66 0.06 8.06
N ASP A 48 -14.53 -1.21 7.66
CA ASP A 48 -14.26 -2.29 8.61
C ASP A 48 -12.75 -2.44 8.87
N LEU A 49 -11.92 -2.14 7.87
CA LEU A 49 -10.46 -2.08 7.99
C LEU A 49 -9.94 -0.77 8.62
N LYS A 50 -10.82 0.20 8.87
CA LYS A 50 -10.56 1.46 9.58
C LYS A 50 -9.60 2.45 8.92
N ALA A 51 -9.05 2.17 7.73
CA ALA A 51 -8.10 3.07 7.08
C ALA A 51 -8.32 3.19 5.57
N ALA A 52 -8.21 2.11 4.82
CA ALA A 52 -8.27 2.10 3.37
C ALA A 52 -8.95 0.81 2.87
N PHE A 53 -9.29 0.76 1.59
CA PHE A 53 -9.55 -0.52 0.93
C PHE A 53 -8.28 -1.36 0.97
N PHE A 54 -8.44 -2.65 1.16
CA PHE A 54 -7.40 -3.61 0.90
C PHE A 54 -7.88 -4.51 -0.24
N GLU A 55 -7.22 -4.42 -1.38
CA GLU A 55 -7.52 -5.23 -2.55
C GLU A 55 -6.48 -6.33 -2.68
N ILE A 56 -6.95 -7.54 -2.87
CA ILE A 56 -6.13 -8.71 -3.08
C ILE A 56 -6.46 -9.28 -4.45
N GLU A 57 -5.47 -9.35 -5.30
CA GLU A 57 -5.58 -9.90 -6.63
C GLU A 57 -4.81 -11.20 -6.77
N SER A 58 -5.21 -12.04 -7.69
CA SER A 58 -4.45 -13.20 -8.15
C SER A 58 -4.77 -13.49 -9.60
N ASP A 59 -3.91 -14.21 -10.27
CA ASP A 59 -4.10 -14.65 -11.63
C ASP A 59 -3.92 -16.17 -11.78
N ALA A 60 -4.27 -16.70 -12.94
CA ALA A 60 -4.12 -18.11 -13.25
C ALA A 60 -2.66 -18.53 -13.50
N HIS A 61 -1.73 -17.56 -13.61
CA HIS A 61 -0.30 -17.82 -13.84
C HIS A 61 0.45 -18.06 -12.52
N ASN A 62 -0.14 -17.66 -11.38
CA ASN A 62 0.49 -17.67 -10.06
C ASN A 62 1.83 -16.90 -10.06
N ASP A 63 1.88 -15.81 -10.80
CA ASP A 63 3.06 -14.97 -10.96
C ASP A 63 2.76 -13.54 -10.52
N PHE A 64 3.39 -13.12 -9.43
CA PHE A 64 3.24 -11.77 -8.88
C PHE A 64 4.45 -10.87 -9.19
N SER A 65 5.29 -11.24 -10.15
CA SER A 65 6.53 -10.53 -10.50
C SER A 65 6.35 -9.41 -11.53
N GLY A 66 5.12 -9.00 -11.80
CA GLY A 66 4.88 -7.84 -12.66
C GLY A 66 3.84 -8.00 -13.76
N TYR A 67 3.24 -9.17 -13.92
CA TYR A 67 2.09 -9.35 -14.79
C TYR A 67 0.86 -8.73 -14.14
N TRP A 68 0.49 -7.54 -14.57
CA TRP A 68 -0.68 -6.85 -14.01
C TRP A 68 -1.67 -6.49 -15.11
N HIS A 69 -2.56 -7.39 -15.36
CA HIS A 69 -3.51 -7.36 -16.46
C HIS A 69 -4.46 -6.13 -16.47
N PRO A 70 -5.02 -5.65 -15.33
CA PRO A 70 -6.05 -4.61 -15.41
C PRO A 70 -5.54 -3.24 -15.82
N VAL A 71 -4.28 -2.89 -15.55
CA VAL A 71 -3.82 -1.50 -15.63
C VAL A 71 -3.03 -1.19 -16.90
N GLY A 72 -2.29 -2.09 -17.44
CA GLY A 72 -1.44 -1.80 -18.60
C GLY A 72 -1.49 -2.86 -19.68
N GLY A 73 -2.09 -3.99 -19.37
CA GLY A 73 -1.97 -5.16 -20.21
C GLY A 73 -0.52 -5.62 -20.30
N LEU A 74 -0.19 -6.32 -21.36
CA LEU A 74 1.17 -6.74 -21.64
C LEU A 74 2.01 -5.59 -22.24
N GLY A 75 3.31 -5.52 -21.89
CA GLY A 75 4.24 -4.56 -22.46
C GLY A 75 4.25 -3.19 -21.79
N TRP A 76 3.78 -3.09 -20.55
CA TRP A 76 3.89 -1.86 -19.74
C TRP A 76 5.34 -1.59 -19.33
N GLU A 77 6.18 -2.60 -19.23
CA GLU A 77 7.58 -2.55 -18.80
C GLU A 77 8.39 -1.59 -19.68
N ASP A 78 8.10 -1.54 -20.98
CA ASP A 78 8.74 -0.60 -21.92
C ASP A 78 8.45 0.88 -21.62
N LYS A 79 7.48 1.16 -20.76
CA LYS A 79 7.07 2.51 -20.35
C LYS A 79 7.62 2.92 -18.98
N VAL A 80 8.21 1.99 -18.26
CA VAL A 80 8.78 2.25 -16.94
C VAL A 80 9.97 3.20 -17.07
N LYS A 81 10.02 4.24 -16.22
CA LYS A 81 11.11 5.21 -16.14
C LYS A 81 11.60 5.25 -14.70
N GLN A 82 12.85 4.91 -14.51
CA GLN A 82 13.51 4.87 -13.20
C GLN A 82 14.60 5.92 -13.03
N ASP A 83 14.59 6.95 -13.86
CA ASP A 83 15.54 8.05 -13.82
C ASP A 83 15.32 9.02 -12.63
N VAL A 84 14.13 8.98 -12.01
CA VAL A 84 13.79 9.80 -10.84
C VAL A 84 13.33 8.95 -9.68
N THR A 85 12.28 8.15 -9.86
CA THR A 85 11.80 7.18 -8.88
C THR A 85 12.28 5.80 -9.29
N VAL A 86 13.08 5.17 -8.45
CA VAL A 86 13.71 3.86 -8.74
C VAL A 86 12.77 2.74 -8.35
N ASP A 87 12.15 2.85 -7.16
CA ASP A 87 11.32 1.79 -6.60
C ASP A 87 10.26 2.34 -5.62
N PHE A 88 9.28 1.50 -5.32
CA PHE A 88 8.28 1.68 -4.29
C PHE A 88 8.57 0.70 -3.14
N ARG A 89 8.61 1.20 -1.90
CA ARG A 89 9.06 0.41 -0.75
C ARG A 89 8.02 0.20 0.33
N GLY A 90 6.99 1.03 0.40
CA GLY A 90 6.04 0.86 1.47
C GLY A 90 4.87 1.80 1.46
N VAL A 91 3.91 1.46 2.31
CA VAL A 91 2.68 2.21 2.56
C VAL A 91 2.59 2.52 4.04
N GLU A 92 2.17 3.74 4.36
CA GLU A 92 1.82 4.15 5.70
C GLU A 92 0.31 4.27 5.84
N LEU A 93 -0.23 3.57 6.83
CA LEU A 93 -1.61 3.68 7.28
C LEU A 93 -1.63 4.33 8.65
N GLN A 94 -2.44 5.38 8.81
CA GLN A 94 -2.60 6.03 10.10
C GLN A 94 -3.96 5.72 10.73
N GLY A 95 -3.99 5.66 12.05
CA GLY A 95 -5.21 5.45 12.82
C GLY A 95 -5.10 6.00 14.24
N ASP A 96 -6.21 6.04 14.95
CA ASP A 96 -6.26 6.51 16.34
C ASP A 96 -5.49 5.55 17.29
N ASP A 97 -5.54 4.25 16.98
CA ASP A 97 -4.75 3.21 17.64
C ASP A 97 -3.98 2.41 16.59
N PRO A 98 -2.68 2.70 16.38
CA PRO A 98 -1.87 2.02 15.38
C PRO A 98 -1.62 0.54 15.69
N LEU A 99 -1.67 0.12 16.96
CA LEU A 99 -1.57 -1.30 17.31
C LEU A 99 -2.81 -2.05 16.88
N GLU A 100 -4.00 -1.58 17.27
CA GLU A 100 -5.28 -2.19 16.89
C GLU A 100 -5.43 -2.25 15.35
N LEU A 101 -5.07 -1.15 14.67
CA LEU A 101 -5.11 -1.09 13.21
C LEU A 101 -4.15 -2.12 12.59
N GLY A 102 -2.91 -2.18 13.07
CA GLY A 102 -1.89 -3.11 12.58
C GLY A 102 -2.26 -4.57 12.83
N GLU A 103 -2.76 -4.91 14.02
CA GLU A 103 -3.21 -6.26 14.36
C GLU A 103 -4.35 -6.75 13.45
N LEU A 104 -5.32 -5.87 13.15
CA LEU A 104 -6.40 -6.19 12.23
C LEU A 104 -5.88 -6.49 10.81
N TRP A 105 -5.03 -5.59 10.29
CA TRP A 105 -4.47 -5.74 8.94
C TRP A 105 -3.55 -6.95 8.83
N ALA A 106 -2.69 -7.19 9.82
CA ALA A 106 -1.79 -8.35 9.86
C ALA A 106 -2.56 -9.67 9.94
N LYS A 107 -3.61 -9.72 10.78
CA LYS A 107 -4.50 -10.88 10.88
C LYS A 107 -5.20 -11.18 9.56
N VAL A 108 -5.70 -10.17 8.87
CA VAL A 108 -6.34 -10.33 7.56
C VAL A 108 -5.32 -10.79 6.52
N ALA A 109 -4.16 -10.16 6.45
CA ALA A 109 -3.09 -10.53 5.52
C ALA A 109 -2.44 -11.89 5.83
N GLY A 110 -2.63 -12.43 7.03
CA GLY A 110 -2.03 -13.70 7.46
C GLY A 110 -0.54 -13.61 7.75
N VAL A 111 -0.06 -12.44 8.24
CA VAL A 111 1.34 -12.15 8.52
C VAL A 111 1.55 -11.74 9.97
N GLU A 112 2.79 -11.74 10.45
CA GLU A 112 3.13 -11.28 11.79
C GLU A 112 3.31 -9.76 11.82
N LEU A 113 2.72 -9.12 12.83
CA LEU A 113 2.94 -7.69 13.12
C LEU A 113 4.16 -7.54 14.02
N GLU A 114 5.04 -6.64 13.65
CA GLU A 114 6.24 -6.29 14.43
C GLU A 114 6.14 -4.87 14.97
N ARG A 115 6.68 -4.66 16.16
CA ARG A 115 6.91 -3.31 16.66
C ARG A 115 8.28 -2.80 16.19
N ARG A 116 8.32 -1.64 15.53
CA ARG A 116 9.53 -0.99 15.04
C ARG A 116 9.64 0.43 15.60
N GLY A 117 10.31 0.55 16.72
CA GLY A 117 10.45 1.85 17.41
C GLY A 117 9.10 2.39 17.88
N ASP A 118 8.63 3.47 17.27
CA ASP A 118 7.40 4.19 17.60
C ASP A 118 6.18 3.79 16.74
N HIS A 119 6.35 2.85 15.82
CA HIS A 119 5.28 2.36 14.95
C HIS A 119 5.21 0.82 14.92
N PHE A 120 4.18 0.30 14.27
CA PHE A 120 4.03 -1.13 13.98
C PHE A 120 4.12 -1.34 12.47
N ALA A 121 4.61 -2.50 12.06
CA ALA A 121 4.74 -2.82 10.65
C ALA A 121 4.70 -4.33 10.39
N PHE A 122 4.38 -4.70 9.17
CA PHE A 122 4.66 -6.04 8.65
C PHE A 122 5.26 -5.96 7.24
N GLU A 123 5.97 -7.02 6.88
CA GLU A 123 6.60 -7.13 5.56
C GLU A 123 5.73 -7.92 4.60
N LEU A 124 5.69 -7.44 3.37
CA LEU A 124 5.34 -8.21 2.18
C LEU A 124 6.60 -8.48 1.36
N ASN A 125 6.49 -9.23 0.27
CA ASN A 125 7.65 -9.63 -0.51
C ASN A 125 8.46 -8.44 -1.08
N ASN A 126 7.79 -7.35 -1.40
CA ASN A 126 8.40 -6.17 -2.04
C ASN A 126 8.10 -4.85 -1.34
N ALA A 127 7.35 -4.85 -0.23
CA ALA A 127 6.96 -3.62 0.44
C ALA A 127 6.69 -3.84 1.93
N THR A 128 6.85 -2.79 2.71
CA THR A 128 6.47 -2.72 4.13
C THR A 128 5.13 -1.99 4.26
N LEU A 129 4.20 -2.52 5.03
CA LEU A 129 3.06 -1.74 5.53
C LEU A 129 3.34 -1.33 6.97
N ARG A 130 3.35 -0.03 7.24
CA ARG A 130 3.52 0.51 8.59
C ARG A 130 2.27 1.22 9.07
N PHE A 131 2.06 1.17 10.37
CA PHE A 131 0.90 1.70 11.08
C PHE A 131 1.35 2.73 12.09
N VAL A 132 0.82 3.94 11.96
CA VAL A 132 1.20 5.10 12.76
C VAL A 132 -0.02 5.77 13.39
N GLU A 133 0.21 6.57 14.44
CA GLU A 133 -0.85 7.39 15.02
C GLU A 133 -1.25 8.54 14.10
N ALA A 134 -2.54 8.75 13.91
CA ALA A 134 -3.09 9.85 13.12
C ALA A 134 -2.90 11.19 13.86
N LYS A 135 -1.84 11.94 13.49
CA LYS A 135 -1.47 13.22 14.13
C LYS A 135 -1.72 14.45 13.25
N ASP A 136 -2.10 14.26 12.01
CA ASP A 136 -2.28 15.33 11.02
C ASP A 136 -3.69 15.94 10.99
N GLY A 137 -4.59 15.46 11.86
CA GLY A 137 -5.98 15.92 11.96
C GLY A 137 -6.92 15.38 10.89
N ARG A 138 -6.47 14.50 9.99
CA ARG A 138 -7.29 13.87 8.93
C ARG A 138 -8.03 12.63 9.41
N GLY A 139 -7.61 12.06 10.55
CA GLY A 139 -8.14 10.80 11.07
C GLY A 139 -7.54 9.57 10.36
N PRO A 140 -8.14 8.39 10.55
CA PRO A 140 -7.66 7.16 9.94
C PRO A 140 -7.65 7.20 8.41
N GLY A 141 -6.60 6.61 7.80
CA GLY A 141 -6.47 6.59 6.35
C GLY A 141 -5.11 6.15 5.85
N LEU A 142 -4.96 6.08 4.53
CA LEU A 142 -3.67 5.92 3.88
C LEU A 142 -2.97 7.28 3.88
N SER A 143 -1.93 7.41 4.69
CA SER A 143 -1.24 8.68 4.96
C SER A 143 0.04 8.86 4.17
N GLY A 144 0.77 7.79 3.84
CA GLY A 144 2.06 7.95 3.20
C GLY A 144 2.52 6.78 2.33
N LEU A 145 3.53 7.08 1.51
CA LEU A 145 4.20 6.15 0.61
C LEU A 145 5.72 6.31 0.74
N ASP A 146 6.45 5.19 0.75
CA ASP A 146 7.91 5.15 0.74
C ASP A 146 8.42 4.90 -0.67
N LEU A 147 9.27 5.80 -1.16
CA LEU A 147 9.88 5.70 -2.48
C LEU A 147 11.41 5.64 -2.37
N ILE A 148 12.04 4.79 -3.15
CA ILE A 148 13.46 4.86 -3.45
C ILE A 148 13.65 5.80 -4.63
N VAL A 149 14.53 6.77 -4.50
CA VAL A 149 14.71 7.83 -5.51
C VAL A 149 16.18 7.98 -5.89
N ALA A 150 16.43 8.17 -7.18
CA ALA A 150 17.78 8.36 -7.72
C ALA A 150 18.38 9.73 -7.36
N ASP A 151 17.53 10.77 -7.23
CA ASP A 151 17.97 12.14 -6.93
C ASP A 151 16.92 12.86 -6.06
N ARG A 152 17.04 12.67 -4.76
CA ARG A 152 16.18 13.31 -3.76
C ARG A 152 16.22 14.84 -3.85
N GLN A 153 17.41 15.42 -4.09
CA GLN A 153 17.55 16.87 -4.13
C GLN A 153 16.81 17.47 -5.32
N HIS A 154 16.84 16.83 -6.46
CA HIS A 154 16.08 17.25 -7.64
C HIS A 154 14.56 17.26 -7.35
N ILE A 155 14.05 16.22 -6.68
CA ILE A 155 12.63 16.14 -6.30
C ILE A 155 12.28 17.28 -5.34
N LEU A 156 13.08 17.48 -4.29
CA LEU A 156 12.86 18.54 -3.30
C LEU A 156 12.90 19.94 -3.93
N GLU A 157 13.82 20.20 -4.88
CA GLU A 157 13.86 21.47 -5.62
C GLU A 157 12.58 21.73 -6.43
N LYS A 158 12.04 20.70 -7.08
CA LYS A 158 10.76 20.81 -7.81
C LYS A 158 9.57 21.00 -6.88
N ALA A 159 9.57 20.30 -5.75
CA ALA A 159 8.54 20.40 -4.73
C ALA A 159 8.54 21.76 -4.05
N ARG A 160 9.70 22.34 -3.72
CA ARG A 160 9.82 23.68 -3.15
C ARG A 160 9.16 24.74 -4.03
N LYS A 161 9.31 24.66 -5.34
CA LYS A 161 8.67 25.58 -6.30
C LYS A 161 7.14 25.49 -6.29
N ARG A 162 6.58 24.45 -5.70
CA ARG A 162 5.14 24.17 -5.57
C ARG A 162 4.63 24.27 -4.14
N GLY A 163 5.52 24.60 -3.18
CA GLY A 163 5.16 24.66 -1.76
C GLY A 163 4.82 23.30 -1.13
N ALA A 164 5.34 22.21 -1.69
CA ALA A 164 5.02 20.83 -1.30
C ALA A 164 6.10 20.14 -0.45
N VAL A 165 7.18 20.85 -0.06
CA VAL A 165 8.22 20.28 0.81
C VAL A 165 7.77 20.35 2.26
N PHE A 166 7.82 19.20 2.95
CA PHE A 166 7.59 19.11 4.38
C PHE A 166 8.92 19.04 5.17
N SER A 167 9.87 18.20 4.74
CA SER A 167 11.18 18.05 5.37
C SER A 167 12.31 17.82 4.32
N GLU A 168 13.48 17.40 4.77
CA GLU A 168 14.63 17.08 3.89
C GLU A 168 14.45 15.75 3.14
N ASP A 169 13.48 14.95 3.52
CA ASP A 169 13.21 13.61 3.00
C ASP A 169 11.72 13.36 2.73
N GLN A 170 10.86 14.40 2.86
CA GLN A 170 9.42 14.27 2.69
C GLN A 170 8.83 15.40 1.86
N VAL A 171 7.94 15.04 0.95
CA VAL A 171 7.05 15.97 0.25
C VAL A 171 5.60 15.58 0.47
N ASP A 172 4.70 16.57 0.53
CA ASP A 172 3.27 16.37 0.74
C ASP A 172 2.51 16.75 -0.52
N ILE A 173 1.90 15.76 -1.18
CA ILE A 173 1.18 15.96 -2.43
C ILE A 173 -0.14 15.19 -2.39
N GLY A 174 -1.24 15.86 -2.70
CA GLY A 174 -2.56 15.23 -2.82
C GLY A 174 -3.10 14.66 -1.50
N GLY A 175 -2.61 15.13 -0.34
CA GLY A 175 -2.96 14.59 0.98
C GLY A 175 -2.23 13.31 1.33
N VAL A 176 -1.11 13.03 0.67
CA VAL A 176 -0.24 11.87 0.96
C VAL A 176 1.15 12.39 1.27
N HIS A 177 1.79 11.81 2.29
CA HIS A 177 3.20 11.98 2.61
C HIS A 177 4.02 11.08 1.69
N TRP A 178 4.98 11.65 0.98
CA TRP A 178 5.89 10.92 0.11
C TRP A 178 7.27 10.96 0.74
N TYR A 179 7.66 9.84 1.35
CA TYR A 179 8.95 9.68 2.00
C TYR A 179 9.99 9.26 0.96
N LEU A 180 11.06 10.03 0.87
CA LEU A 180 12.09 9.89 -0.15
C LEU A 180 13.33 9.24 0.46
N HIS A 181 13.62 8.03 0.06
CA HIS A 181 14.82 7.29 0.47
C HIS A 181 15.82 7.29 -0.69
N ASP A 182 17.08 7.46 -0.40
CA ASP A 182 18.14 7.34 -1.42
C ASP A 182 18.31 5.87 -1.82
N ASP A 183 18.69 5.64 -3.11
CA ASP A 183 18.97 4.32 -3.67
C ASP A 183 20.27 3.71 -3.07
#